data_c79b5e8e4c83b76c75becde8b1ea1c96
#
_entry.id   c79b5e8e4c83b76c75becde8b1ea1c96
#
_cell.length_a   1.000
_cell.length_b   1.000
_cell.length_c   1.000
_cell.angle_alpha   90.00
_cell.angle_beta   90.00
_cell.angle_gamma   90.00
#
_symmetry.space_group_name_H-M   'P 1'
#
loop_
_entity.id
_entity.type
_entity.pdbx_description
1 polymer ?
#
loop_
_entity_poly.entity_id
_entity_poly.type
_entity_poly.pdbx_seq_one_letter_code
_entity_poly.pdbx_strand_id
1 'polypeptide(L)'
;MEHKIETIPFELTIVGKGYRVKTDEAFQMIPPLWAHAEQDGFMQKLIDLSWERPKCTLEGLLGVCGEEAKITDEQFTYFMGIRYDGEVPSDMQYMTIKHDTWVVISNVTEAWNQLYEWLPFSQYELADAPCIECYYAPDHLPENELWVPVIRK
;
A
#
# COMPACT_ATOMS: atom_id res chain seq x y z
N MET A 1 12.70 -5.89 -15.48
CA MET A 1 11.70 -5.89 -14.39
C MET A 1 10.32 -6.16 -14.98
N GLU A 2 9.68 -7.18 -14.53
CA GLU A 2 8.30 -7.46 -14.92
C GLU A 2 7.35 -6.55 -14.15
N HIS A 3 6.45 -5.91 -14.87
CA HIS A 3 5.45 -5.02 -14.30
C HIS A 3 4.22 -4.97 -15.18
N LYS A 4 3.13 -4.46 -14.64
CA LYS A 4 1.94 -4.13 -15.40
C LYS A 4 1.49 -2.70 -15.06
N ILE A 5 0.71 -2.10 -15.94
CA ILE A 5 0.10 -0.79 -15.70
C ILE A 5 -1.36 -1.01 -15.37
N GLU A 6 -1.79 -0.47 -14.24
CA GLU A 6 -3.18 -0.52 -13.79
C GLU A 6 -3.75 0.90 -13.69
N THR A 7 -5.03 1.02 -13.94
CA THR A 7 -5.74 2.28 -13.84
C THR A 7 -6.86 2.16 -12.81
N ILE A 8 -6.89 3.11 -11.86
CA ILE A 8 -7.99 3.26 -10.91
C ILE A 8 -8.59 4.65 -11.17
N PRO A 9 -9.69 4.74 -11.94
CA PRO A 9 -10.23 6.04 -12.38
C PRO A 9 -11.00 6.78 -11.29
N PHE A 10 -11.16 6.18 -10.12
CA PHE A 10 -11.94 6.73 -9.02
C PHE A 10 -11.06 7.02 -7.81
N GLU A 11 -11.60 7.82 -6.90
CA GLU A 11 -11.00 8.01 -5.60
C GLU A 11 -10.91 6.67 -4.86
N LEU A 12 -9.72 6.37 -4.35
CA LEU A 12 -9.44 5.16 -3.60
C LEU A 12 -9.52 5.46 -2.11
N THR A 13 -10.45 4.82 -1.41
CA THR A 13 -10.57 4.95 0.04
C THR A 13 -10.05 3.71 0.74
N ILE A 14 -9.19 3.94 1.74
CA ILE A 14 -8.59 2.88 2.55
C ILE A 14 -8.96 3.14 4.01
N VAL A 15 -9.46 2.13 4.69
CA VAL A 15 -9.80 2.20 6.12
C VAL A 15 -8.87 1.30 6.92
N GLY A 16 -8.49 1.77 8.10
CA GLY A 16 -7.57 1.04 8.96
C GLY A 16 -6.97 1.93 10.04
N LYS A 17 -5.67 1.82 10.25
CA LYS A 17 -4.94 2.64 11.24
C LYS A 17 -3.59 3.09 10.71
N GLY A 18 -3.23 4.34 11.01
CA GLY A 18 -1.93 4.90 10.68
C GLY A 18 -0.97 4.85 11.86
N TYR A 19 0.30 4.58 11.56
CA TYR A 19 1.38 4.51 12.54
C TYR A 19 2.55 5.36 12.05
N ARG A 20 3.16 6.12 12.96
CA ARG A 20 4.36 6.89 12.63
C ARG A 20 5.57 5.99 12.66
N VAL A 21 6.35 6.01 11.59
CA VAL A 21 7.60 5.25 11.47
C VAL A 21 8.73 6.19 11.11
N LYS A 22 9.93 5.88 11.60
CA LYS A 22 11.15 6.58 11.20
C LYS A 22 11.58 6.04 9.84
N THR A 23 11.83 6.95 8.90
CA THR A 23 12.14 6.60 7.52
C THR A 23 13.37 5.69 7.40
N ASP A 24 14.41 5.98 8.16
CA ASP A 24 15.66 5.20 8.16
C ASP A 24 15.55 3.86 8.91
N GLU A 25 14.48 3.65 9.68
CA GLU A 25 14.23 2.43 10.45
C GLU A 25 13.00 1.66 9.97
N ALA A 26 12.40 2.04 8.84
CA ALA A 26 11.14 1.49 8.36
C ALA A 26 11.17 -0.03 8.22
N PHE A 27 12.25 -0.60 7.67
CA PHE A 27 12.38 -2.06 7.50
C PHE A 27 12.40 -2.82 8.83
N GLN A 28 12.76 -2.15 9.93
CA GLN A 28 12.78 -2.74 11.26
C GLN A 28 11.48 -2.49 12.02
N MET A 29 10.83 -1.34 11.78
CA MET A 29 9.63 -0.94 12.49
C MET A 29 8.34 -1.53 11.93
N ILE A 30 8.25 -1.71 10.61
CA ILE A 30 7.01 -2.14 9.95
C ILE A 30 6.64 -3.60 10.27
N PRO A 31 7.54 -4.61 10.15
CA PRO A 31 7.16 -5.98 10.45
C PRO A 31 6.55 -6.20 11.83
N PRO A 32 7.05 -5.59 12.93
CA PRO A 32 6.41 -5.70 14.23
C PRO A 32 4.99 -5.14 14.29
N LEU A 33 4.66 -4.12 13.48
CA LEU A 33 3.30 -3.58 13.41
C LEU A 33 2.32 -4.62 12.88
N TRP A 34 2.69 -5.34 11.82
CA TRP A 34 1.88 -6.43 11.28
C TRP A 34 1.74 -7.59 12.26
N ALA A 35 2.83 -7.98 12.93
CA ALA A 35 2.80 -9.03 13.94
C ALA A 35 1.87 -8.67 15.09
N HIS A 36 1.92 -7.43 15.56
CA HIS A 36 1.04 -6.94 16.62
C HIS A 36 -0.43 -6.94 16.17
N ALA A 37 -0.69 -6.49 14.95
CA ALA A 37 -2.05 -6.48 14.40
C ALA A 37 -2.65 -7.89 14.27
N GLU A 38 -1.81 -8.88 13.98
CA GLU A 38 -2.22 -10.28 13.98
C GLU A 38 -2.60 -10.76 15.39
N GLN A 39 -1.78 -10.39 16.39
CA GLN A 39 -1.97 -10.84 17.78
C GLN A 39 -3.18 -10.18 18.45
N ASP A 40 -3.43 -8.90 18.21
CA ASP A 40 -4.51 -8.17 18.87
C ASP A 40 -5.86 -8.28 18.16
N GLY A 41 -5.92 -9.00 17.03
CA GLY A 41 -7.14 -9.21 16.27
C GLY A 41 -7.47 -8.12 15.26
N PHE A 42 -6.66 -7.07 15.14
CA PHE A 42 -6.90 -5.98 14.18
C PHE A 42 -6.85 -6.47 12.74
N MET A 43 -5.87 -7.30 12.41
CA MET A 43 -5.74 -7.89 11.09
C MET A 43 -7.00 -8.69 10.71
N GLN A 44 -7.55 -9.48 11.64
CA GLN A 44 -8.76 -10.24 11.40
C GLN A 44 -9.98 -9.34 11.18
N LYS A 45 -10.07 -8.23 11.92
CA LYS A 45 -11.13 -7.24 11.68
C LYS A 45 -11.07 -6.67 10.27
N LEU A 46 -9.88 -6.36 9.77
CA LEU A 46 -9.68 -5.86 8.41
C LEU A 46 -10.11 -6.90 7.38
N ILE A 47 -9.71 -8.16 7.58
CA ILE A 47 -10.08 -9.26 6.68
C ILE A 47 -11.59 -9.43 6.64
N ASP A 48 -12.24 -9.48 7.79
CA ASP A 48 -13.71 -9.64 7.87
C ASP A 48 -14.41 -8.47 7.18
N LEU A 49 -13.94 -7.25 7.39
CA LEU A 49 -14.51 -6.07 6.77
C LEU A 49 -14.36 -6.11 5.24
N SER A 50 -13.23 -6.62 4.74
CA SER A 50 -12.98 -6.71 3.30
C SER A 50 -13.97 -7.64 2.58
N TRP A 51 -14.49 -8.67 3.28
CA TRP A 51 -15.48 -9.59 2.71
C TRP A 51 -16.85 -8.95 2.50
N GLU A 52 -17.14 -7.87 3.20
CA GLU A 52 -18.45 -7.19 3.08
C GLU A 52 -18.60 -6.47 1.73
N ARG A 53 -17.51 -5.94 1.19
CA ARG A 53 -17.52 -5.16 -0.05
C ARG A 53 -16.31 -5.51 -0.91
N PRO A 54 -16.30 -6.69 -1.55
CA PRO A 54 -15.17 -7.14 -2.36
C PRO A 54 -14.86 -6.19 -3.51
N LYS A 55 -13.58 -6.06 -3.82
CA LYS A 55 -13.05 -5.24 -4.91
C LYS A 55 -12.30 -6.11 -5.90
N CYS A 56 -12.18 -5.69 -7.16
CA CYS A 56 -11.46 -6.42 -8.19
C CYS A 56 -9.96 -6.12 -8.21
N THR A 57 -9.52 -5.05 -7.55
CA THR A 57 -8.10 -4.69 -7.41
C THR A 57 -7.84 -4.23 -5.98
N LEU A 58 -6.59 -4.42 -5.52
CA LEU A 58 -6.18 -4.05 -4.17
C LEU A 58 -7.08 -4.67 -3.09
N GLU A 59 -7.43 -5.93 -3.25
CA GLU A 59 -8.32 -6.64 -2.33
C GLU A 59 -7.64 -7.13 -1.05
N GLY A 60 -6.30 -7.13 -1.01
CA GLY A 60 -5.55 -7.67 0.12
C GLY A 60 -5.44 -6.70 1.29
N LEU A 61 -4.60 -7.08 2.25
CA LEU A 61 -4.16 -6.19 3.31
C LEU A 61 -3.19 -5.17 2.72
N LEU A 62 -3.41 -3.90 3.00
CA LEU A 62 -2.66 -2.81 2.39
C LEU A 62 -1.76 -2.13 3.41
N GLY A 63 -0.51 -1.86 2.99
CA GLY A 63 0.40 -0.96 3.69
C GLY A 63 0.66 0.26 2.82
N VAL A 64 0.12 1.41 3.22
CA VAL A 64 0.28 2.66 2.47
C VAL A 64 1.45 3.44 3.05
N CYS A 65 2.46 3.69 2.22
CA CYS A 65 3.75 4.24 2.63
C CYS A 65 3.76 5.76 2.48
N GLY A 66 3.36 6.46 3.54
CA GLY A 66 3.37 7.92 3.57
C GLY A 66 2.21 8.54 2.82
N GLU A 67 2.34 9.82 2.54
CA GLU A 67 1.36 10.60 1.77
C GLU A 67 1.82 10.81 0.33
N GLU A 68 3.11 10.61 0.07
CA GLU A 68 3.76 10.76 -1.22
C GLU A 68 4.68 9.56 -1.49
N ALA A 69 4.83 9.19 -2.76
CA ALA A 69 5.73 8.10 -3.15
C ALA A 69 7.19 8.42 -2.83
N LYS A 70 7.57 9.69 -2.90
CA LYS A 70 8.91 10.14 -2.57
C LYS A 70 8.94 10.61 -1.11
N ILE A 71 9.42 9.75 -0.23
CA ILE A 71 9.51 10.03 1.19
C ILE A 71 10.85 10.71 1.48
N THR A 72 10.80 11.99 1.87
CA THR A 72 11.99 12.79 2.17
C THR A 72 12.10 13.19 3.64
N ASP A 73 11.01 13.06 4.39
CA ASP A 73 10.96 13.42 5.81
C ASP A 73 11.60 12.33 6.68
N GLU A 74 12.00 12.70 7.90
CA GLU A 74 12.58 11.78 8.87
C GLU A 74 11.57 10.74 9.37
N GLN A 75 10.30 11.05 9.29
CA GLN A 75 9.19 10.17 9.66
C GLN A 75 8.10 10.22 8.61
N PHE A 76 7.36 9.13 8.51
CA PHE A 76 6.16 9.09 7.69
C PHE A 76 5.08 8.24 8.36
N THR A 77 3.85 8.36 7.90
CA THR A 77 2.76 7.50 8.37
C THR A 77 2.71 6.25 7.50
N TYR A 78 2.80 5.09 8.14
CA TYR A 78 2.51 3.80 7.52
C TYR A 78 1.08 3.44 7.86
N PHE A 79 0.19 3.41 6.86
CA PHE A 79 -1.22 3.16 7.07
C PHE A 79 -1.54 1.70 6.73
N MET A 80 -2.02 0.96 7.71
CA MET A 80 -2.39 -0.45 7.57
C MET A 80 -3.90 -0.56 7.44
N GLY A 81 -4.38 -1.10 6.33
CA GLY A 81 -5.81 -1.14 6.10
C GLY A 81 -6.24 -1.99 4.93
N ILE A 82 -7.45 -1.73 4.49
CA ILE A 82 -8.06 -2.36 3.33
C ILE A 82 -8.74 -1.31 2.46
N ARG A 83 -8.91 -1.62 1.18
CA ARG A 83 -9.74 -0.82 0.29
C ARG A 83 -11.21 -1.07 0.64
N TYR A 84 -11.92 0.00 1.00
CA TYR A 84 -13.29 -0.12 1.48
C TYR A 84 -14.08 1.15 1.14
N ASP A 85 -15.29 0.99 0.64
CA ASP A 85 -16.15 2.10 0.23
C ASP A 85 -17.45 2.19 1.04
N GLY A 86 -17.54 1.45 2.14
CA GLY A 86 -18.68 1.50 3.05
C GLY A 86 -18.48 2.53 4.16
N GLU A 87 -19.33 2.46 5.17
CA GLU A 87 -19.22 3.31 6.35
C GLU A 87 -17.97 2.95 7.15
N VAL A 88 -17.16 3.96 7.49
CA VAL A 88 -15.93 3.75 8.24
C VAL A 88 -16.26 3.35 9.68
N PRO A 89 -15.76 2.18 10.15
CA PRO A 89 -15.97 1.79 11.55
C PRO A 89 -15.45 2.85 12.53
N SER A 90 -16.15 3.02 13.65
CA SER A 90 -15.84 4.07 14.62
C SER A 90 -14.46 3.92 15.27
N ASP A 91 -13.91 2.70 15.29
CA ASP A 91 -12.59 2.40 15.84
C ASP A 91 -11.46 2.45 14.80
N MET A 92 -11.77 2.89 13.59
CA MET A 92 -10.81 2.97 12.48
C MET A 92 -10.68 4.39 11.93
N GLN A 93 -9.56 4.62 11.29
CA GLN A 93 -9.28 5.83 10.51
C GLN A 93 -9.51 5.53 9.03
N TYR A 94 -9.47 6.55 8.19
CA TYR A 94 -9.51 6.37 6.74
C TYR A 94 -8.59 7.37 6.06
N MET A 95 -8.20 7.05 4.83
CA MET A 95 -7.50 7.95 3.94
C MET A 95 -8.03 7.78 2.53
N THR A 96 -7.90 8.81 1.71
CA THR A 96 -8.29 8.78 0.31
C THR A 96 -7.10 9.11 -0.57
N ILE A 97 -7.02 8.42 -1.71
CA ILE A 97 -5.97 8.64 -2.71
C ILE A 97 -6.64 8.93 -4.04
N LYS A 98 -6.29 10.07 -4.63
CA LYS A 98 -6.79 10.48 -5.96
C LYS A 98 -5.65 10.38 -6.95
N HIS A 99 -5.46 9.21 -7.52
CA HIS A 99 -4.46 8.97 -8.54
C HIS A 99 -4.89 7.79 -9.39
N ASP A 100 -4.77 7.92 -10.71
CA ASP A 100 -5.33 6.93 -11.63
C ASP A 100 -4.33 5.92 -12.18
N THR A 101 -3.07 6.28 -12.38
CA THR A 101 -2.12 5.42 -13.10
C THR A 101 -1.05 4.84 -12.18
N TRP A 102 -0.94 3.53 -12.18
CA TRP A 102 -0.08 2.78 -11.27
C TRP A 102 0.79 1.77 -12.03
N VAL A 103 2.05 1.69 -11.65
CA VAL A 103 2.91 0.56 -12.02
C VAL A 103 2.82 -0.48 -10.92
N VAL A 104 2.52 -1.71 -11.28
CA VAL A 104 2.35 -2.81 -10.33
C VAL A 104 3.47 -3.81 -10.54
N ILE A 105 4.22 -4.07 -9.47
CA ILE A 105 5.40 -4.95 -9.46
C ILE A 105 5.13 -6.08 -8.49
N SER A 106 5.28 -7.33 -8.95
CA SER A 106 5.10 -8.50 -8.10
C SER A 106 6.27 -8.65 -7.13
N ASN A 107 6.00 -9.27 -5.96
CA ASN A 107 6.97 -9.54 -4.90
C ASN A 107 7.49 -8.26 -4.24
N VAL A 108 6.75 -7.80 -3.22
CA VAL A 108 7.03 -6.54 -2.50
C VAL A 108 8.49 -6.43 -2.04
N THR A 109 9.07 -7.53 -1.53
CA THR A 109 10.43 -7.51 -0.98
C THR A 109 11.47 -7.09 -2.01
N GLU A 110 11.35 -7.61 -3.24
CA GLU A 110 12.28 -7.28 -4.33
C GLU A 110 11.86 -6.04 -5.11
N ALA A 111 10.55 -5.75 -5.12
CA ALA A 111 9.98 -4.68 -5.93
C ALA A 111 10.59 -3.31 -5.63
N TRP A 112 10.84 -3.00 -4.36
CA TRP A 112 11.44 -1.73 -3.98
C TRP A 112 12.80 -1.49 -4.62
N ASN A 113 13.65 -2.52 -4.63
CA ASN A 113 14.98 -2.42 -5.24
C ASN A 113 14.88 -2.33 -6.76
N GLN A 114 14.03 -3.15 -7.36
CA GLN A 114 13.80 -3.15 -8.80
C GLN A 114 13.25 -1.81 -9.29
N LEU A 115 12.36 -1.19 -8.52
CA LEU A 115 11.77 0.10 -8.84
C LEU A 115 12.84 1.18 -9.00
N TYR A 116 13.75 1.29 -8.03
CA TYR A 116 14.79 2.32 -8.05
C TYR A 116 15.77 2.13 -9.20
N GLU A 117 16.00 0.91 -9.64
CA GLU A 117 16.85 0.64 -10.79
C GLU A 117 16.16 0.92 -12.13
N TRP A 118 14.86 0.62 -12.20
CA TRP A 118 14.09 0.72 -13.44
C TRP A 118 13.57 2.13 -13.72
N LEU A 119 13.08 2.81 -12.70
CA LEU A 119 12.34 4.07 -12.85
C LEU A 119 13.09 5.14 -13.63
N PRO A 120 14.38 5.42 -13.36
CA PRO A 120 15.11 6.47 -14.07
C PRO A 120 15.19 6.27 -15.59
N PHE A 121 15.14 5.03 -16.05
CA PHE A 121 15.25 4.68 -17.47
C PHE A 121 13.89 4.45 -18.13
N SER A 122 12.81 4.57 -17.36
CA SER A 122 11.45 4.34 -17.84
C SER A 122 10.84 5.62 -18.44
N GLN A 123 9.63 5.47 -18.98
CA GLN A 123 8.81 6.60 -19.46
C GLN A 123 8.07 7.29 -18.33
N TYR A 124 8.29 6.88 -17.08
CA TYR A 124 7.52 7.31 -15.93
C TYR A 124 8.36 7.99 -14.88
N GLU A 125 7.70 8.81 -14.08
CA GLU A 125 8.25 9.37 -12.85
C GLU A 125 7.23 9.22 -11.73
N LEU A 126 7.68 9.33 -10.49
CA LEU A 126 6.78 9.21 -9.32
C LEU A 126 5.78 10.35 -9.30
N ALA A 127 4.53 10.01 -9.01
CA ALA A 127 3.45 10.99 -8.83
C ALA A 127 3.37 11.44 -7.36
N ASP A 128 2.58 12.51 -7.12
CA ASP A 128 2.31 13.01 -5.77
C ASP A 128 1.20 12.18 -5.11
N ALA A 129 1.52 10.92 -4.83
CA ALA A 129 0.63 9.96 -4.17
C ALA A 129 1.49 8.91 -3.48
N PRO A 130 0.97 8.16 -2.50
CA PRO A 130 1.77 7.15 -1.80
C PRO A 130 1.89 5.86 -2.59
N CYS A 131 2.97 5.12 -2.34
CA CYS A 131 3.07 3.72 -2.76
C CYS A 131 2.22 2.84 -1.86
N ILE A 132 1.68 1.75 -2.40
CA ILE A 132 0.84 0.81 -1.67
C ILE A 132 1.44 -0.59 -1.79
N GLU A 133 1.73 -1.20 -0.64
CA GLU A 133 2.06 -2.62 -0.57
C GLU A 133 0.76 -3.40 -0.42
N CYS A 134 0.52 -4.36 -1.30
CA CYS A 134 -0.71 -5.17 -1.27
C CYS A 134 -0.37 -6.63 -0.97
N TYR A 135 -0.86 -7.13 0.15
CA TYR A 135 -0.61 -8.48 0.63
C TYR A 135 -1.89 -9.32 0.48
N TYR A 136 -2.01 -10.03 -0.64
CA TYR A 136 -3.20 -10.87 -0.92
C TYR A 136 -3.26 -12.07 0.02
N ALA A 137 -2.11 -12.68 0.30
CA ALA A 137 -1.99 -13.75 1.28
C ALA A 137 -0.57 -13.76 1.83
N PRO A 138 -0.38 -13.85 3.17
CA PRO A 138 0.95 -13.76 3.77
C PRO A 138 1.94 -14.81 3.29
N ASP A 139 1.46 -15.98 2.90
CA ASP A 139 2.27 -17.10 2.43
C ASP A 139 2.38 -17.19 0.90
N HIS A 140 1.74 -16.26 0.16
CA HIS A 140 1.76 -16.24 -1.31
C HIS A 140 2.58 -15.04 -1.80
N LEU A 141 3.84 -14.96 -1.39
CA LEU A 141 4.72 -13.83 -1.67
C LEU A 141 4.82 -13.42 -3.14
N PRO A 142 4.91 -14.33 -4.11
CA PRO A 142 4.98 -13.90 -5.51
C PRO A 142 3.72 -13.17 -6.00
N GLU A 143 2.59 -13.35 -5.30
CA GLU A 143 1.31 -12.72 -5.64
C GLU A 143 1.12 -11.39 -4.93
N ASN A 144 1.95 -11.10 -3.90
CA ASN A 144 1.94 -9.80 -3.25
C ASN A 144 2.55 -8.76 -4.19
N GLU A 145 2.02 -7.55 -4.15
CA GLU A 145 2.34 -6.53 -5.15
C GLU A 145 2.70 -5.19 -4.50
N LEU A 146 3.60 -4.48 -5.17
CA LEU A 146 3.85 -3.06 -4.88
C LEU A 146 3.19 -2.22 -5.97
N TRP A 147 2.31 -1.33 -5.56
CA TRP A 147 1.61 -0.38 -6.42
C TRP A 147 2.29 0.97 -6.29
N VAL A 148 2.84 1.46 -7.40
CA VAL A 148 3.62 2.69 -7.45
C VAL A 148 2.87 3.73 -8.28
N PRO A 149 2.52 4.88 -7.70
CA PRO A 149 1.82 5.92 -8.45
C PRO A 149 2.80 6.62 -9.39
N VAL A 150 2.43 6.70 -10.65
CA VAL A 150 3.31 7.27 -11.69
C VAL A 150 2.57 8.24 -12.59
N ILE A 151 3.37 9.14 -13.19
CA ILE A 151 2.94 9.98 -14.31
C ILE A 151 3.94 9.78 -15.45
N ARG A 152 3.51 10.03 -16.68
CA ARG A 152 4.40 9.99 -17.82
C ARG A 152 5.32 11.21 -17.82
N LYS A 153 6.58 10.99 -18.15
CA LYS A 153 7.55 12.06 -18.38
C LYS A 153 7.16 12.92 -19.57
#